data_5d98f9ff0f40ccfae9914aa5175799e7
#
_entry.id   5d98f9ff0f40ccfae9914aa5175799e7
#
_cell.length_a   1.000
_cell.length_b   1.000
_cell.length_c   1.000
_cell.angle_alpha   90.00
_cell.angle_beta   90.00
_cell.angle_gamma   90.00
#
_symmetry.space_group_name_H-M   'P 1'
#
loop_
_entity.id
_entity.type
_entity.pdbx_description
1 polymer ?
#
loop_
_entity_poly.entity_id
_entity_poly.type
_entity_poly.pdbx_seq_one_letter_code
_entity_poly.pdbx_strand_id
1 'polypeptide(L)'
;HEILKEHLNKKEKDWASNISGVENKIIEYTANLISKTKKVYFRLGYGFSRQRNGSFNMHAVTSISTVIGSWKVLGGGAFYNNGGIYNINKSLIEGNQYENKNIRMLDQSRIGPILSGNKDALNNKEDVKTLFIQNTNPLVVAPDSLLVRKGFSREDLFVCVHEQFLTETAKY
;
A
#
# COMPACT_ATOMS: atom_id res chain seq x y z
N HIS A 1 23.51 -16.91 4.61
CA HIS A 1 23.84 -16.93 3.18
C HIS A 1 23.31 -18.22 2.51
N GLU A 2 23.54 -19.39 3.09
CA GLU A 2 23.07 -20.70 2.58
C GLU A 2 21.54 -20.79 2.54
N ILE A 3 20.85 -20.42 3.60
CA ILE A 3 19.38 -20.39 3.68
C ILE A 3 18.78 -19.55 2.54
N LEU A 4 19.37 -18.40 2.23
CA LEU A 4 18.89 -17.57 1.12
C LEU A 4 19.12 -18.26 -0.23
N LYS A 5 20.27 -18.90 -0.43
CA LYS A 5 20.56 -19.66 -1.66
C LYS A 5 19.56 -20.80 -1.83
N GLU A 6 19.31 -21.57 -0.79
CA GLU A 6 18.35 -22.67 -0.83
C GLU A 6 16.93 -22.17 -1.16
N HIS A 7 16.53 -21.06 -0.54
CA HIS A 7 15.23 -20.44 -0.84
C HIS A 7 15.11 -19.99 -2.31
N LEU A 8 16.20 -19.48 -2.89
CA LEU A 8 16.24 -18.99 -4.26
C LEU A 8 16.41 -20.09 -5.31
N ASN A 9 17.00 -21.23 -4.97
CA ASN A 9 17.25 -22.33 -5.91
C ASN A 9 15.98 -22.87 -6.61
N LYS A 10 14.81 -22.68 -6.00
CA LYS A 10 13.49 -23.06 -6.55
C LYS A 10 12.81 -21.95 -7.34
N LYS A 11 13.46 -20.78 -7.47
CA LYS A 11 12.89 -19.57 -8.07
C LYS A 11 13.75 -19.10 -9.24
N GLU A 12 13.85 -19.99 -10.23
CA GLU A 12 14.60 -19.70 -11.45
C GLU A 12 13.91 -18.64 -12.31
N LYS A 13 14.61 -18.15 -13.32
CA LYS A 13 14.10 -17.10 -14.24
C LYS A 13 12.80 -17.50 -14.92
N ASP A 14 12.64 -18.78 -15.28
CA ASP A 14 11.42 -19.28 -15.93
C ASP A 14 10.22 -19.20 -14.99
N TRP A 15 10.41 -19.54 -13.72
CA TRP A 15 9.40 -19.34 -12.69
C TRP A 15 9.02 -17.86 -12.56
N ALA A 16 10.00 -16.97 -12.51
CA ALA A 16 9.78 -15.53 -12.40
C ALA A 16 9.07 -14.95 -13.64
N SER A 17 9.48 -15.39 -14.83
CA SER A 17 8.86 -15.00 -16.10
C SER A 17 7.40 -15.44 -16.19
N ASN A 18 7.11 -16.68 -15.84
CA ASN A 18 5.74 -17.23 -15.88
C ASN A 18 4.79 -16.51 -14.91
N ILE A 19 5.27 -16.09 -13.73
CA ILE A 19 4.44 -15.38 -12.74
C ILE A 19 4.27 -13.90 -13.09
N SER A 20 5.35 -13.24 -13.54
CA SER A 20 5.34 -11.80 -13.77
C SER A 20 4.88 -11.38 -15.17
N GLY A 21 4.93 -12.31 -16.14
CA GLY A 21 4.75 -12.00 -17.55
C GLY A 21 5.94 -11.26 -18.18
N VAL A 22 7.05 -11.10 -17.46
CA VAL A 22 8.27 -10.45 -17.97
C VAL A 22 9.15 -11.50 -18.64
N GLU A 23 9.60 -11.24 -19.86
CA GLU A 23 10.44 -12.16 -20.60
C GLU A 23 11.79 -12.42 -19.89
N ASN A 24 12.26 -13.67 -19.95
CA ASN A 24 13.53 -14.09 -19.34
C ASN A 24 14.71 -13.19 -19.71
N LYS A 25 14.80 -12.78 -20.98
CA LYS A 25 15.88 -11.88 -21.45
C LYS A 25 15.89 -10.53 -20.74
N ILE A 26 14.70 -10.00 -20.38
CA ILE A 26 14.57 -8.73 -19.65
C ILE A 26 14.99 -8.92 -18.19
N ILE A 27 14.58 -10.03 -17.58
CA ILE A 27 14.98 -10.39 -16.21
C ILE A 27 16.51 -10.52 -16.12
N GLU A 28 17.12 -11.26 -17.03
CA GLU A 28 18.58 -11.44 -17.11
C GLU A 28 19.32 -10.12 -17.38
N TYR A 29 18.83 -9.33 -18.31
CA TYR A 29 19.41 -8.01 -18.63
C TYR A 29 19.39 -7.11 -17.39
N THR A 30 18.25 -7.04 -16.69
CA THR A 30 18.10 -6.20 -15.51
C THR A 30 19.01 -6.67 -14.37
N ALA A 31 19.08 -7.97 -14.12
CA ALA A 31 19.97 -8.54 -13.11
C ALA A 31 21.45 -8.23 -13.42
N ASN A 32 21.85 -8.39 -14.68
CA ASN A 32 23.22 -8.07 -15.14
C ASN A 32 23.52 -6.57 -15.02
N LEU A 33 22.58 -5.70 -15.35
CA LEU A 33 22.73 -4.26 -15.21
C LEU A 33 22.94 -3.87 -13.74
N ILE A 34 22.09 -4.39 -12.85
CA ILE A 34 22.17 -4.15 -11.40
C ILE A 34 23.51 -4.67 -10.85
N SER A 35 23.92 -5.89 -11.21
CA SER A 35 25.13 -6.53 -10.67
C SER A 35 26.43 -5.81 -11.09
N LYS A 36 26.45 -5.19 -12.27
CA LYS A 36 27.62 -4.48 -12.83
C LYS A 36 27.68 -3.01 -12.42
N THR A 37 26.59 -2.46 -11.88
CA THR A 37 26.50 -1.05 -11.52
C THR A 37 26.97 -0.83 -10.10
N LYS A 38 27.99 0.00 -9.88
CA LYS A 38 28.53 0.30 -8.54
C LYS A 38 27.55 1.07 -7.65
N LYS A 39 26.79 2.01 -8.23
CA LYS A 39 25.84 2.87 -7.52
C LYS A 39 24.42 2.50 -7.96
N VAL A 40 23.78 1.61 -7.25
CA VAL A 40 22.39 1.24 -7.49
C VAL A 40 21.52 1.81 -6.38
N TYR A 41 20.47 2.53 -6.76
CA TYR A 41 19.50 3.09 -5.85
C TYR A 41 18.09 2.70 -6.27
N PHE A 42 17.34 2.13 -5.34
CA PHE A 42 15.94 1.74 -5.56
C PHE A 42 15.01 2.76 -4.93
N ARG A 43 14.24 3.46 -5.74
CA ARG A 43 13.15 4.32 -5.27
C ARG A 43 11.85 3.54 -5.29
N LEU A 44 11.32 3.27 -4.11
CA LEU A 44 10.08 2.55 -3.90
C LEU A 44 8.93 3.51 -3.61
N GLY A 45 7.72 3.13 -3.94
CA GLY A 45 6.54 3.95 -3.74
C GLY A 45 5.40 3.19 -3.06
N TYR A 46 4.36 3.92 -2.70
CA TYR A 46 3.20 3.37 -2.00
C TYR A 46 2.43 2.33 -2.81
N GLY A 47 2.34 2.47 -4.14
CA GLY A 47 1.70 1.46 -4.98
C GLY A 47 2.35 0.09 -4.87
N PHE A 48 3.67 0.05 -4.65
CA PHE A 48 4.42 -1.19 -4.47
C PHE A 48 4.14 -1.89 -3.14
N SER A 49 3.83 -1.13 -2.09
CA SER A 49 3.52 -1.66 -0.76
C SER A 49 2.02 -1.86 -0.50
N ARG A 50 1.13 -1.12 -1.18
CA ARG A 50 -0.33 -1.18 -0.99
C ARG A 50 -0.97 -2.31 -1.76
N GLN A 51 -0.52 -3.52 -1.50
CA GLN A 51 -1.06 -4.75 -2.08
C GLN A 51 -0.83 -5.91 -1.11
N ARG A 52 -1.49 -7.04 -1.37
CA ARG A 52 -1.46 -8.22 -0.50
C ARG A 52 -0.06 -8.64 -0.06
N ASN A 53 0.90 -8.60 -0.99
CA ASN A 53 2.29 -9.02 -0.76
C ASN A 53 3.25 -7.81 -0.60
N GLY A 54 2.75 -6.64 -0.24
CA GLY A 54 3.53 -5.40 -0.21
C GLY A 54 4.78 -5.47 0.65
N SER A 55 4.69 -6.01 1.87
CA SER A 55 5.84 -6.16 2.76
C SER A 55 6.91 -7.11 2.19
N PHE A 56 6.49 -8.21 1.57
CA PHE A 56 7.41 -9.14 0.91
C PHE A 56 8.13 -8.49 -0.27
N ASN A 57 7.42 -7.71 -1.08
CA ASN A 57 8.00 -6.99 -2.20
C ASN A 57 9.04 -5.97 -1.72
N MET A 58 8.71 -5.20 -0.67
CA MET A 58 9.63 -4.24 -0.06
C MET A 58 10.88 -4.95 0.48
N HIS A 59 10.70 -6.06 1.19
CA HIS A 59 11.79 -6.87 1.72
C HIS A 59 12.66 -7.45 0.60
N ALA A 60 12.07 -7.93 -0.49
CA ALA A 60 12.82 -8.47 -1.62
C ALA A 60 13.75 -7.42 -2.25
N VAL A 61 13.25 -6.19 -2.50
CA VAL A 61 14.07 -5.13 -3.09
C VAL A 61 15.18 -4.65 -2.13
N THR A 62 14.87 -4.50 -0.84
CA THR A 62 15.90 -4.14 0.15
C THR A 62 16.95 -5.23 0.31
N SER A 63 16.57 -6.49 0.13
CA SER A 63 17.50 -7.63 0.09
C SER A 63 18.44 -7.59 -1.11
N ILE A 64 17.96 -7.16 -2.30
CA ILE A 64 18.82 -6.94 -3.47
C ILE A 64 19.89 -5.91 -3.12
N SER A 65 19.51 -4.76 -2.55
CA SER A 65 20.45 -3.71 -2.12
C SER A 65 21.52 -4.25 -1.15
N THR A 66 21.14 -5.19 -0.29
CA THR A 66 22.06 -5.85 0.67
C THR A 66 23.02 -6.79 -0.04
N VAL A 67 22.50 -7.63 -0.93
CA VAL A 67 23.32 -8.64 -1.65
C VAL A 67 24.37 -7.98 -2.56
N ILE A 68 24.02 -6.92 -3.26
CA ILE A 68 24.95 -6.18 -4.13
C ILE A 68 25.83 -5.18 -3.37
N GLY A 69 25.61 -5.00 -2.05
CA GLY A 69 26.39 -4.10 -1.21
C GLY A 69 26.13 -2.61 -1.45
N SER A 70 25.02 -2.24 -2.10
CA SER A 70 24.74 -0.84 -2.48
C SER A 70 24.53 0.08 -1.27
N TRP A 71 24.16 -0.45 -0.12
CA TRP A 71 24.07 0.32 1.13
C TRP A 71 25.39 0.92 1.62
N LYS A 72 26.54 0.38 1.16
CA LYS A 72 27.87 0.89 1.50
C LYS A 72 28.32 2.04 0.61
N VAL A 73 27.57 2.35 -0.44
CA VAL A 73 27.93 3.32 -1.45
C VAL A 73 27.12 4.59 -1.27
N LEU A 74 27.78 5.74 -1.22
CA LEU A 74 27.09 7.02 -1.15
C LEU A 74 26.17 7.22 -2.36
N GLY A 75 24.87 7.40 -2.09
CA GLY A 75 23.82 7.48 -3.11
C GLY A 75 23.31 6.12 -3.62
N GLY A 76 23.73 5.00 -3.01
CA GLY A 76 23.15 3.68 -3.24
C GLY A 76 22.12 3.29 -2.18
N GLY A 77 21.56 2.07 -2.30
CA GLY A 77 20.60 1.51 -1.37
C GLY A 77 19.15 1.53 -1.85
N ALA A 78 18.22 1.59 -0.94
CA ALA A 78 16.79 1.66 -1.23
C ALA A 78 16.10 2.72 -0.38
N PHE A 79 15.06 3.35 -0.92
CA PHE A 79 14.31 4.38 -0.22
C PHE A 79 12.82 4.27 -0.55
N TYR A 80 12.00 4.32 0.47
CA TYR A 80 10.56 4.24 0.35
C TYR A 80 9.88 5.59 0.57
N ASN A 81 9.98 6.14 1.77
CA ASN A 81 9.50 7.48 2.09
C ASN A 81 10.32 8.08 3.24
N ASN A 82 10.20 9.37 3.42
CA ASN A 82 10.93 10.13 4.44
C ASN A 82 10.07 10.51 5.66
N GLY A 83 8.84 9.99 5.77
CA GLY A 83 7.94 10.34 6.87
C GLY A 83 8.49 10.04 8.26
N GLY A 84 9.35 9.03 8.39
CA GLY A 84 10.00 8.68 9.65
C GLY A 84 11.34 9.36 9.93
N ILE A 85 11.87 10.14 8.97
CA ILE A 85 13.17 10.82 9.13
C ILE A 85 13.03 12.02 10.07
N TYR A 86 11.89 12.70 9.99
CA TYR A 86 11.60 13.88 10.78
C TYR A 86 10.71 13.50 11.97
N ASN A 87 11.19 13.74 13.16
CA ASN A 87 10.40 13.54 14.38
C ASN A 87 9.53 14.79 14.63
N ILE A 88 8.43 14.90 13.88
CA ILE A 88 7.48 16.00 14.01
C ILE A 88 6.51 15.69 15.13
N ASN A 89 6.35 16.63 16.07
CA ASN A 89 5.29 16.53 17.08
C ASN A 89 3.92 16.77 16.43
N LYS A 90 3.19 15.70 16.21
CA LYS A 90 1.87 15.72 15.56
C LYS A 90 0.71 15.98 16.53
N SER A 91 0.96 16.04 17.83
CA SER A 91 -0.10 16.18 18.84
C SER A 91 -1.01 17.40 18.62
N LEU A 92 -0.48 18.46 18.01
CA LEU A 92 -1.23 19.68 17.68
C LEU A 92 -2.27 19.49 16.57
N ILE A 93 -2.09 18.50 15.70
CA ILE A 93 -2.96 18.25 14.55
C ILE A 93 -3.77 16.95 14.65
N GLU A 94 -3.31 15.99 15.45
CA GLU A 94 -3.98 14.69 15.61
C GLU A 94 -5.08 14.74 16.69
N GLY A 95 -5.02 15.70 17.62
CA GLY A 95 -6.05 15.85 18.66
C GLY A 95 -6.21 14.65 19.59
N ASN A 96 -5.13 13.88 19.80
CA ASN A 96 -5.16 12.61 20.55
C ASN A 96 -5.73 12.75 21.98
N GLN A 97 -5.59 13.96 22.57
CA GLN A 97 -6.16 14.27 23.88
C GLN A 97 -7.69 14.27 23.92
N TYR A 98 -8.33 14.38 22.75
CA TYR A 98 -9.79 14.35 22.61
C TYR A 98 -10.32 12.99 22.13
N GLU A 99 -9.43 12.02 21.91
CA GLU A 99 -9.78 10.70 21.43
C GLU A 99 -10.71 9.98 22.43
N ASN A 100 -11.89 9.57 21.95
CA ASN A 100 -12.74 8.66 22.68
C ASN A 100 -12.39 7.21 22.34
N LYS A 101 -11.67 6.54 23.22
CA LYS A 101 -11.21 5.15 23.06
C LYS A 101 -12.33 4.12 22.92
N ASN A 102 -13.57 4.49 23.24
CA ASN A 102 -14.74 3.61 23.10
C ASN A 102 -15.32 3.62 21.66
N ILE A 103 -14.85 4.51 20.80
CA ILE A 103 -15.26 4.55 19.39
C ILE A 103 -14.52 3.43 18.64
N ARG A 104 -15.29 2.59 17.93
CA ARG A 104 -14.70 1.54 17.11
C ARG A 104 -13.89 2.16 15.95
N MET A 105 -12.72 1.61 15.68
CA MET A 105 -11.93 1.92 14.49
C MET A 105 -12.19 0.86 13.43
N LEU A 106 -12.49 1.29 12.20
CA LEU A 106 -12.69 0.43 11.04
C LEU A 106 -11.58 0.63 10.03
N ASP A 107 -11.22 -0.43 9.32
CA ASP A 107 -10.18 -0.40 8.30
C ASP A 107 -10.69 0.30 7.04
N GLN A 108 -10.19 1.50 6.76
CA GLN A 108 -10.59 2.27 5.58
C GLN A 108 -10.26 1.57 4.25
N SER A 109 -9.30 0.65 4.20
CA SER A 109 -9.01 -0.13 3.00
C SER A 109 -10.15 -1.10 2.65
N ARG A 110 -11.03 -1.37 3.61
CA ARG A 110 -12.22 -2.23 3.52
C ARG A 110 -13.52 -1.42 3.41
N ILE A 111 -13.47 -0.17 2.94
CA ILE A 111 -14.65 0.69 2.88
C ILE A 111 -15.80 0.05 2.08
N GLY A 112 -15.54 -0.64 0.98
CA GLY A 112 -16.54 -1.37 0.21
C GLY A 112 -17.27 -2.42 1.05
N PRO A 113 -16.58 -3.41 1.65
CA PRO A 113 -17.17 -4.35 2.59
C PRO A 113 -17.90 -3.69 3.77
N ILE A 114 -17.33 -2.65 4.38
CA ILE A 114 -17.95 -1.91 5.50
C ILE A 114 -19.30 -1.33 5.08
N LEU A 115 -19.33 -0.60 3.98
CA LEU A 115 -20.57 0.03 3.52
C LEU A 115 -21.58 -0.97 2.97
N SER A 116 -21.15 -2.17 2.59
CA SER A 116 -22.03 -3.27 2.13
C SER A 116 -22.53 -4.16 3.29
N GLY A 117 -22.27 -3.81 4.53
CA GLY A 117 -22.78 -4.55 5.70
C GLY A 117 -22.05 -5.86 6.03
N ASN A 118 -20.80 -6.03 5.56
CA ASN A 118 -20.00 -7.20 5.90
C ASN A 118 -19.67 -7.20 7.40
N LYS A 119 -20.13 -8.21 8.12
CA LYS A 119 -20.05 -8.28 9.58
C LYS A 119 -18.62 -8.33 10.11
N ASP A 120 -17.73 -9.03 9.44
CA ASP A 120 -16.31 -9.06 9.81
C ASP A 120 -15.66 -7.67 9.63
N ALA A 121 -15.92 -6.99 8.50
CA ALA A 121 -15.43 -5.63 8.28
C ALA A 121 -15.99 -4.60 9.26
N LEU A 122 -17.18 -4.84 9.82
CA LEU A 122 -17.85 -4.03 10.82
C LEU A 122 -17.49 -4.40 12.27
N ASN A 123 -16.55 -5.34 12.49
CA ASN A 123 -16.24 -5.88 13.81
C ASN A 123 -17.48 -6.44 14.52
N ASN A 124 -18.40 -7.06 13.78
CA ASN A 124 -19.68 -7.63 14.23
C ASN A 124 -20.62 -6.62 14.92
N LYS A 125 -20.50 -5.34 14.57
CA LYS A 125 -21.38 -4.27 15.08
C LYS A 125 -22.33 -3.76 13.99
N GLU A 126 -23.08 -2.70 14.31
CA GLU A 126 -24.09 -2.09 13.44
C GLU A 126 -23.46 -1.50 12.17
N ASP A 127 -24.31 -1.37 11.15
CA ASP A 127 -23.96 -0.77 9.88
C ASP A 127 -23.65 0.72 10.04
N VAL A 128 -22.73 1.22 9.20
CA VAL A 128 -22.46 2.65 9.11
C VAL A 128 -23.66 3.34 8.45
N LYS A 129 -24.19 4.37 9.10
CA LYS A 129 -25.35 5.18 8.63
C LYS A 129 -24.94 6.58 8.20
N THR A 130 -23.78 7.05 8.64
CA THR A 130 -23.27 8.37 8.29
C THR A 130 -21.80 8.26 7.95
N LEU A 131 -21.39 8.87 6.84
CA LEU A 131 -20.03 8.87 6.37
C LEU A 131 -19.59 10.32 6.06
N PHE A 132 -18.57 10.79 6.76
CA PHE A 132 -17.88 12.02 6.44
C PHE A 132 -16.56 11.70 5.72
N ILE A 133 -16.38 12.29 4.55
CA ILE A 133 -15.19 12.10 3.72
C ILE A 133 -14.45 13.42 3.64
N GLN A 134 -13.17 13.41 3.99
CA GLN A 134 -12.33 14.60 3.94
C GLN A 134 -11.07 14.33 3.11
N ASN A 135 -10.85 15.17 2.09
CA ASN A 135 -9.64 15.17 1.26
C ASN A 135 -9.27 13.79 0.69
N THR A 136 -10.26 12.99 0.27
CA THR A 136 -10.02 11.69 -0.36
C THR A 136 -11.12 11.31 -1.32
N ASN A 137 -10.80 10.45 -2.30
CA ASN A 137 -11.70 10.03 -3.37
C ASN A 137 -11.90 8.49 -3.37
N PRO A 138 -12.64 7.94 -2.39
CA PRO A 138 -12.75 6.48 -2.20
C PRO A 138 -13.35 5.74 -3.39
N LEU A 139 -14.21 6.34 -4.21
CA LEU A 139 -14.74 5.69 -5.42
C LEU A 139 -13.66 5.37 -6.46
N VAL A 140 -12.50 6.04 -6.38
CA VAL A 140 -11.36 5.82 -7.30
C VAL A 140 -10.22 5.09 -6.64
N VAL A 141 -9.90 5.43 -5.37
CA VAL A 141 -8.67 4.95 -4.72
C VAL A 141 -8.87 3.73 -3.82
N ALA A 142 -10.11 3.42 -3.42
CA ALA A 142 -10.35 2.28 -2.56
C ALA A 142 -10.37 0.96 -3.37
N PRO A 143 -9.91 -0.15 -2.77
CA PRO A 143 -10.01 -1.47 -3.40
C PRO A 143 -11.46 -1.85 -3.72
N ASP A 144 -11.68 -2.58 -4.82
CA ASP A 144 -12.99 -3.03 -5.28
C ASP A 144 -13.98 -1.87 -5.47
N SER A 145 -13.71 -1.05 -6.47
CA SER A 145 -14.53 0.14 -6.76
C SER A 145 -16.02 -0.17 -7.05
N LEU A 146 -16.34 -1.37 -7.53
CA LEU A 146 -17.74 -1.78 -7.76
C LEU A 146 -18.47 -1.97 -6.42
N LEU A 147 -17.82 -2.63 -5.47
CA LEU A 147 -18.38 -2.82 -4.13
C LEU A 147 -18.48 -1.50 -3.36
N VAL A 148 -17.49 -0.61 -3.54
CA VAL A 148 -17.53 0.73 -2.96
C VAL A 148 -18.73 1.52 -3.50
N ARG A 149 -18.93 1.54 -4.83
CA ARG A 149 -20.11 2.20 -5.45
C ARG A 149 -21.42 1.63 -4.92
N LYS A 150 -21.54 0.32 -4.84
CA LYS A 150 -22.73 -0.34 -4.27
C LYS A 150 -22.99 0.12 -2.83
N GLY A 151 -21.94 0.25 -2.03
CA GLY A 151 -22.05 0.76 -0.66
C GLY A 151 -22.53 2.19 -0.58
N PHE A 152 -22.02 3.05 -1.46
CA PHE A 152 -22.43 4.45 -1.55
C PHE A 152 -23.88 4.64 -2.07
N SER A 153 -24.40 3.71 -2.87
CA SER A 153 -25.77 3.75 -3.40
C SER A 153 -26.86 3.38 -2.37
N ARG A 154 -26.49 3.13 -1.13
CA ARG A 154 -27.46 2.80 -0.08
C ARG A 154 -28.31 4.01 0.26
N GLU A 155 -29.64 3.84 0.24
CA GLU A 155 -30.62 4.90 0.59
C GLU A 155 -30.56 5.29 2.08
N ASP A 156 -30.11 4.37 2.94
CA ASP A 156 -30.02 4.58 4.39
C ASP A 156 -28.65 5.10 4.86
N LEU A 157 -27.79 5.49 3.92
CA LEU A 157 -26.45 6.05 4.19
C LEU A 157 -26.43 7.54 3.87
N PHE A 158 -26.25 8.37 4.89
CA PHE A 158 -25.97 9.79 4.69
C PHE A 158 -24.46 9.96 4.39
N VAL A 159 -24.12 10.63 3.28
CA VAL A 159 -22.73 10.91 2.90
C VAL A 159 -22.51 12.41 2.82
N CYS A 160 -21.47 12.88 3.50
CA CYS A 160 -21.00 14.28 3.41
C CYS A 160 -19.55 14.28 2.94
N VAL A 161 -19.27 14.98 1.83
CA VAL A 161 -17.93 15.07 1.25
C VAL A 161 -17.39 16.49 1.44
N HIS A 162 -16.29 16.60 2.19
CA HIS A 162 -15.55 17.85 2.37
C HIS A 162 -14.25 17.77 1.54
N GLU A 163 -14.28 18.41 0.37
CA GLU A 163 -13.23 18.30 -0.64
C GLU A 163 -13.00 19.65 -1.35
N GLN A 164 -11.79 19.88 -1.84
CA GLN A 164 -11.44 21.07 -2.61
C GLN A 164 -11.88 20.99 -4.07
N PHE A 165 -12.01 19.78 -4.59
CA PHE A 165 -12.34 19.51 -5.99
C PHE A 165 -13.61 18.67 -6.08
N LEU A 166 -14.33 18.82 -7.18
CA LEU A 166 -15.48 17.98 -7.50
C LEU A 166 -14.98 16.63 -8.03
N THR A 167 -14.55 15.77 -7.10
CA THR A 167 -14.07 14.40 -7.38
C THR A 167 -15.21 13.48 -7.78
N GLU A 168 -14.90 12.26 -8.25
CA GLU A 168 -15.91 11.25 -8.55
C GLU A 168 -16.76 10.91 -7.33
N THR A 169 -16.14 10.86 -6.14
CA THR A 169 -16.88 10.66 -4.88
C THR A 169 -17.81 11.83 -4.57
N ALA A 170 -17.37 13.06 -4.83
CA ALA A 170 -18.18 14.25 -4.56
C ALA A 170 -19.32 14.45 -5.57
N LYS A 171 -19.22 13.87 -6.76
CA LYS A 171 -20.27 13.88 -7.80
C LYS A 171 -21.35 12.82 -7.60
N TYR A 172 -21.04 11.76 -6.85
CA TYR A 172 -21.88 10.59 -6.67
C TYR A 172 -22.97 10.81 -5.62
#